data_8e09961a96263c6cc57dcc7d7ebf85c2
#
_entry.id   8e09961a96263c6cc57dcc7d7ebf85c2
#
_cell.length_a   1.000
_cell.length_b   1.000
_cell.length_c   1.000
_cell.angle_alpha   90.00
_cell.angle_beta   90.00
_cell.angle_gamma   90.00
#
_symmetry.space_group_name_H-M   'P 1'
#
loop_
_entity.id
_entity.type
_entity.pdbx_description
1 polymer ?
#
loop_
_entity_poly.entity_id
_entity_poly.type
_entity_poly.pdbx_seq_one_letter_code
_entity_poly.pdbx_strand_id
1 'polypeptide(L)'
;MFKNIESPIYAITPTYIFKNELFDAVEKTLEADIKLIQYRFEDATSFEERYETAKEIQAICHKRKATLVINNDHRIAELIGCGLHIGQDVKDTSFLKDTKNISFTGLSCKNNPENQTREDAELFSYYSFGPLFKSKTKKNINGPLNIADVSSRMNKDKLNIAIGGISEINLRLVKQNKFNMAAICNGIYNDPKKIVANCRKLIEIWNEN
;
A
#
# COMPACT_ATOMS: atom_id res chain seq x y z
N MET A 1 8.03 11.53 -8.64
CA MET A 1 6.82 11.79 -7.81
C MET A 1 6.82 10.92 -6.55
N PHE A 2 6.95 9.61 -6.63
CA PHE A 2 6.93 8.70 -5.46
C PHE A 2 8.05 8.98 -4.43
N LYS A 3 9.22 9.44 -4.85
CA LYS A 3 10.36 9.78 -3.96
C LYS A 3 10.10 10.97 -3.01
N ASN A 4 9.04 11.74 -3.22
CA ASN A 4 8.68 12.91 -2.42
C ASN A 4 7.56 12.64 -1.40
N ILE A 5 7.17 11.37 -1.20
CA ILE A 5 6.17 11.01 -0.20
C ILE A 5 6.87 10.89 1.14
N GLU A 6 6.69 11.88 1.99
CA GLU A 6 7.35 12.01 3.31
C GLU A 6 6.72 11.12 4.41
N SER A 7 5.86 10.18 4.07
CA SER A 7 5.22 9.30 5.04
C SER A 7 5.86 7.91 5.03
N PRO A 8 6.38 7.42 6.15
CA PRO A 8 6.93 6.06 6.24
C PRO A 8 5.83 4.99 6.29
N ILE A 9 4.58 5.40 6.49
CA ILE A 9 3.42 4.51 6.59
C ILE A 9 2.58 4.62 5.32
N TYR A 10 2.29 3.47 4.74
CA TYR A 10 1.42 3.28 3.59
C TYR A 10 0.12 2.63 4.07
N ALA A 11 -0.94 3.40 4.19
CA ALA A 11 -2.22 2.88 4.66
C ALA A 11 -2.95 2.15 3.54
N ILE A 12 -3.40 0.91 3.80
CA ILE A 12 -4.20 0.12 2.86
C ILE A 12 -5.62 0.01 3.42
N THR A 13 -6.62 0.50 2.69
CA THR A 13 -8.01 0.42 3.14
C THR A 13 -8.46 -1.04 3.29
N PRO A 14 -9.23 -1.37 4.33
CA PRO A 14 -9.82 -2.69 4.46
C PRO A 14 -11.00 -2.85 3.50
N THR A 15 -11.23 -4.08 3.04
CA THR A 15 -12.32 -4.39 2.09
C THR A 15 -13.69 -4.56 2.76
N TYR A 16 -13.74 -4.58 4.08
CA TYR A 16 -14.97 -4.76 4.86
C TYR A 16 -15.60 -3.45 5.35
N ILE A 17 -15.06 -2.29 5.00
CA ILE A 17 -15.61 -0.96 5.29
C ILE A 17 -16.09 -0.36 3.98
N PHE A 18 -17.30 0.19 3.95
CA PHE A 18 -17.95 0.66 2.73
C PHE A 18 -18.40 2.11 2.82
N LYS A 19 -18.43 2.79 1.67
CA LYS A 19 -19.02 4.13 1.46
C LYS A 19 -18.59 5.15 2.54
N ASN A 20 -19.58 5.72 3.23
CA ASN A 20 -19.33 6.82 4.18
C ASN A 20 -18.36 6.47 5.31
N GLU A 21 -18.39 5.23 5.79
CA GLU A 21 -17.44 4.77 6.81
C GLU A 21 -16.01 4.67 6.24
N LEU A 22 -15.86 4.30 4.96
CA LEU A 22 -14.57 4.27 4.29
C LEU A 22 -14.02 5.69 4.11
N PHE A 23 -14.85 6.64 3.71
CA PHE A 23 -14.43 8.04 3.54
C PHE A 23 -14.01 8.67 4.86
N ASP A 24 -14.78 8.48 5.93
CA ASP A 24 -14.42 8.90 7.29
C ASP A 24 -13.10 8.27 7.75
N ALA A 25 -12.91 6.97 7.50
CA ALA A 25 -11.67 6.27 7.83
C ALA A 25 -10.45 6.81 7.07
N VAL A 26 -10.62 7.16 5.79
CA VAL A 26 -9.58 7.80 4.98
C VAL A 26 -9.28 9.21 5.51
N GLU A 27 -10.30 10.04 5.78
CA GLU A 27 -10.10 11.37 6.34
C GLU A 27 -9.33 11.34 7.67
N LYS A 28 -9.71 10.45 8.60
CA LYS A 28 -9.01 10.23 9.87
C LYS A 28 -7.55 9.80 9.69
N THR A 29 -7.29 8.94 8.69
CA THR A 29 -5.93 8.50 8.36
C THR A 29 -5.07 9.67 7.90
N LEU A 30 -5.62 10.54 7.05
CA LEU A 30 -4.94 11.73 6.53
C LEU A 30 -4.81 12.84 7.57
N GLU A 31 -5.76 12.95 8.51
CA GLU A 31 -5.66 13.85 9.68
C GLU A 31 -4.44 13.52 10.56
N ALA A 32 -4.08 12.25 10.64
CA ALA A 32 -2.90 11.79 11.36
C ALA A 32 -1.59 11.93 10.55
N ASP A 33 -1.61 12.65 9.43
CA ASP A 33 -0.48 12.97 8.57
C ASP A 33 0.10 11.79 7.77
N ILE A 34 -0.64 10.72 7.58
CA ILE A 34 -0.30 9.70 6.59
C ILE A 34 -0.61 10.26 5.19
N LYS A 35 0.36 10.17 4.27
CA LYS A 35 0.27 10.79 2.93
C LYS A 35 0.17 9.80 1.77
N LEU A 36 0.09 8.50 2.05
CA LEU A 36 -0.05 7.47 1.02
C LEU A 36 -1.16 6.50 1.41
N ILE A 37 -2.20 6.45 0.58
CA ILE A 37 -3.38 5.61 0.77
C ILE A 37 -3.53 4.65 -0.42
N GLN A 38 -3.71 3.36 -0.15
CA GLN A 38 -4.14 2.42 -1.17
C GLN A 38 -5.62 2.10 -1.00
N TYR A 39 -6.40 2.36 -2.02
CA TYR A 39 -7.77 1.88 -2.10
C TYR A 39 -7.78 0.43 -2.59
N ARG A 40 -8.19 -0.45 -1.70
CA ARG A 40 -8.41 -1.87 -1.97
C ARG A 40 -9.89 -2.18 -1.85
N PHE A 41 -10.42 -2.91 -2.82
CA PHE A 41 -11.83 -3.30 -2.92
C PHE A 41 -11.96 -4.82 -3.06
N GLU A 42 -13.18 -5.32 -2.92
CA GLU A 42 -13.50 -6.72 -3.20
C GLU A 42 -13.79 -6.94 -4.69
N ASP A 43 -13.45 -8.12 -5.20
CA ASP A 43 -13.64 -8.46 -6.62
C ASP A 43 -15.11 -8.46 -7.04
N ALA A 44 -16.03 -8.70 -6.10
CA ALA A 44 -17.48 -8.67 -6.33
C ALA A 44 -18.05 -7.26 -6.57
N THR A 45 -17.29 -6.19 -6.26
CA THR A 45 -17.74 -4.80 -6.45
C THR A 45 -17.74 -4.43 -7.93
N SER A 46 -18.80 -3.78 -8.42
CA SER A 46 -18.89 -3.35 -9.82
C SER A 46 -17.80 -2.32 -10.18
N PHE A 47 -17.48 -2.23 -11.48
CA PHE A 47 -16.51 -1.21 -11.93
C PHE A 47 -16.97 0.20 -11.59
N GLU A 48 -18.25 0.51 -11.85
CA GLU A 48 -18.85 1.82 -11.56
C GLU A 48 -18.71 2.21 -10.10
N GLU A 49 -19.07 1.30 -9.19
CA GLU A 49 -18.98 1.55 -7.75
C GLU A 49 -17.53 1.75 -7.30
N ARG A 50 -16.59 0.96 -7.81
CA ARG A 50 -15.16 1.13 -7.53
C ARG A 50 -14.63 2.46 -8.03
N TYR A 51 -15.03 2.86 -9.24
CA TYR A 51 -14.60 4.11 -9.85
C TYR A 51 -15.15 5.33 -9.09
N GLU A 52 -16.44 5.38 -8.79
CA GLU A 52 -17.02 6.48 -8.02
C GLU A 52 -16.42 6.58 -6.61
N THR A 53 -16.23 5.43 -5.93
CA THR A 53 -15.56 5.41 -4.63
C THR A 53 -14.12 5.93 -4.73
N ALA A 54 -13.38 5.53 -5.75
CA ALA A 54 -12.00 5.99 -5.97
C ALA A 54 -11.93 7.50 -6.24
N LYS A 55 -12.89 8.07 -6.97
CA LYS A 55 -13.00 9.52 -7.20
C LYS A 55 -13.17 10.31 -5.90
N GLU A 56 -14.06 9.85 -5.03
CA GLU A 56 -14.27 10.49 -3.73
C GLU A 56 -13.01 10.42 -2.86
N ILE A 57 -12.37 9.25 -2.79
CA ILE A 57 -11.10 9.10 -2.06
C ILE A 57 -10.01 10.01 -2.64
N GLN A 58 -9.93 10.13 -3.98
CA GLN A 58 -8.97 11.02 -4.63
C GLN A 58 -9.23 12.50 -4.25
N ALA A 59 -10.50 12.92 -4.20
CA ALA A 59 -10.85 14.27 -3.79
C ALA A 59 -10.45 14.54 -2.32
N ILE A 60 -10.65 13.58 -1.43
CA ILE A 60 -10.19 13.64 -0.04
C ILE A 60 -8.67 13.73 0.03
N CYS A 61 -7.95 12.87 -0.71
CA CYS A 61 -6.49 12.89 -0.78
C CYS A 61 -5.95 14.23 -1.29
N HIS A 62 -6.53 14.80 -2.33
CA HIS A 62 -6.11 16.09 -2.88
C HIS A 62 -6.22 17.23 -1.85
N LYS A 63 -7.33 17.30 -1.09
CA LYS A 63 -7.51 18.30 -0.02
C LYS A 63 -6.41 18.24 1.04
N ARG A 64 -5.83 17.06 1.28
CA ARG A 64 -4.81 16.80 2.31
C ARG A 64 -3.39 16.66 1.73
N LYS A 65 -3.21 16.93 0.42
CA LYS A 65 -1.93 16.75 -0.30
C LYS A 65 -1.35 15.34 -0.14
N ALA A 66 -2.25 14.35 -0.16
CA ALA A 66 -1.91 12.93 -0.08
C ALA A 66 -2.03 12.26 -1.44
N THR A 67 -1.45 11.08 -1.57
CA THR A 67 -1.42 10.31 -2.81
C THR A 67 -2.31 9.08 -2.69
N LEU A 68 -3.19 8.91 -3.68
CA LEU A 68 -3.99 7.70 -3.84
C LEU A 68 -3.26 6.67 -4.72
N VAL A 69 -3.43 5.41 -4.36
CA VAL A 69 -2.99 4.23 -5.15
C VAL A 69 -4.19 3.29 -5.32
N ILE A 70 -4.44 2.86 -6.52
CA ILE A 70 -5.47 1.84 -6.82
C ILE A 70 -4.83 0.45 -6.80
N ASN A 71 -5.51 -0.51 -6.19
CA ASN A 71 -5.06 -1.91 -6.18
C ASN A 71 -5.58 -2.64 -7.42
N ASN A 72 -4.69 -3.15 -8.27
CA ASN A 72 -4.92 -4.00 -9.44
C ASN A 72 -5.73 -3.42 -10.62
N ASP A 73 -6.61 -2.47 -10.44
CA ASP A 73 -7.44 -1.94 -11.53
C ASP A 73 -6.75 -0.77 -12.24
N HIS A 74 -5.99 -1.07 -13.30
CA HIS A 74 -5.26 -0.07 -14.07
C HIS A 74 -6.18 0.93 -14.78
N ARG A 75 -7.41 0.53 -15.18
CA ARG A 75 -8.36 1.42 -15.86
C ARG A 75 -8.82 2.52 -14.91
N ILE A 76 -9.12 2.18 -13.65
CA ILE A 76 -9.48 3.18 -12.63
C ILE A 76 -8.28 4.08 -12.34
N ALA A 77 -7.08 3.51 -12.17
CA ALA A 77 -5.88 4.31 -11.93
C ALA A 77 -5.59 5.31 -13.06
N GLU A 78 -5.75 4.88 -14.32
CA GLU A 78 -5.59 5.72 -15.52
C GLU A 78 -6.64 6.82 -15.61
N LEU A 79 -7.92 6.50 -15.37
CA LEU A 79 -9.02 7.47 -15.42
C LEU A 79 -8.89 8.55 -14.34
N ILE A 80 -8.37 8.19 -13.16
CA ILE A 80 -8.22 9.10 -12.02
C ILE A 80 -6.88 9.85 -12.05
N GLY A 81 -5.88 9.29 -12.71
CA GLY A 81 -4.54 9.89 -12.75
C GLY A 81 -3.75 9.69 -11.46
N CYS A 82 -3.87 8.53 -10.83
CA CYS A 82 -3.22 8.23 -9.56
C CYS A 82 -2.18 7.09 -9.65
N GLY A 83 -1.66 6.63 -8.51
CA GLY A 83 -0.76 5.47 -8.47
C GLY A 83 -1.48 4.14 -8.69
N LEU A 84 -0.75 3.13 -9.16
CA LEU A 84 -1.24 1.76 -9.33
C LEU A 84 -0.36 0.79 -8.56
N HIS A 85 -0.96 -0.12 -7.79
CA HIS A 85 -0.28 -1.26 -7.19
C HIS A 85 -0.72 -2.55 -7.86
N ILE A 86 0.23 -3.32 -8.37
CA ILE A 86 0.00 -4.57 -9.10
C ILE A 86 0.33 -5.75 -8.19
N GLY A 87 -0.64 -6.65 -8.07
CA GLY A 87 -0.44 -7.94 -7.39
C GLY A 87 0.50 -8.86 -8.18
N GLN A 88 1.18 -9.74 -7.48
CA GLN A 88 2.12 -10.71 -8.09
C GLN A 88 1.50 -11.66 -9.12
N ASP A 89 0.18 -11.86 -9.04
CA ASP A 89 -0.53 -12.80 -9.90
C ASP A 89 -0.85 -12.20 -11.29
N VAL A 90 -0.61 -10.89 -11.47
CA VAL A 90 -0.69 -10.20 -12.75
C VAL A 90 0.59 -10.45 -13.54
N LYS A 91 0.52 -11.33 -14.53
CA LYS A 91 1.66 -11.70 -15.36
C LYS A 91 1.89 -10.73 -16.51
N ASP A 92 0.81 -10.28 -17.14
CA ASP A 92 0.88 -9.33 -18.24
C ASP A 92 0.76 -7.90 -17.72
N THR A 93 1.81 -7.14 -17.90
CA THR A 93 1.94 -5.73 -17.54
C THR A 93 2.22 -4.87 -18.77
N SER A 94 2.05 -5.40 -19.98
CA SER A 94 2.27 -4.69 -21.23
C SER A 94 1.48 -3.38 -21.34
N PHE A 95 0.27 -3.35 -20.75
CA PHE A 95 -0.58 -2.17 -20.67
C PHE A 95 0.11 -0.96 -20.00
N LEU A 96 1.10 -1.18 -19.14
CA LEU A 96 1.83 -0.08 -18.50
C LEU A 96 2.62 0.78 -19.49
N LYS A 97 3.00 0.23 -20.63
CA LYS A 97 3.72 0.96 -21.69
C LYS A 97 2.82 1.96 -22.41
N ASP A 98 1.53 1.69 -22.42
CA ASP A 98 0.53 2.49 -23.13
C ASP A 98 -0.22 3.47 -22.22
N THR A 99 -0.09 3.31 -20.89
CA THR A 99 -0.72 4.21 -19.91
C THR A 99 0.06 5.53 -19.81
N LYS A 100 -0.66 6.65 -19.89
CA LYS A 100 -0.07 8.01 -19.86
C LYS A 100 -0.36 8.76 -18.57
N ASN A 101 -1.39 8.35 -17.85
CA ASN A 101 -1.92 9.11 -16.73
C ASN A 101 -1.68 8.42 -15.37
N ILE A 102 -1.14 7.19 -15.36
CA ILE A 102 -0.73 6.53 -14.11
C ILE A 102 0.55 7.21 -13.59
N SER A 103 0.46 7.81 -12.40
CA SER A 103 1.53 8.65 -11.86
C SER A 103 2.78 7.85 -11.43
N PHE A 104 2.62 6.62 -10.99
CA PHE A 104 3.66 5.64 -10.68
C PHE A 104 3.05 4.25 -10.47
N THR A 105 3.90 3.22 -10.50
CA THR A 105 3.47 1.83 -10.31
C THR A 105 4.27 1.15 -9.21
N GLY A 106 3.65 0.23 -8.51
CA GLY A 106 4.26 -0.66 -7.54
C GLY A 106 3.93 -2.11 -7.79
N LEU A 107 4.84 -3.01 -7.42
CA LEU A 107 4.68 -4.46 -7.61
C LEU A 107 4.77 -5.22 -6.29
N SER A 108 3.83 -6.15 -6.10
CA SER A 108 3.91 -7.14 -5.03
C SER A 108 4.87 -8.27 -5.39
N CYS A 109 5.97 -8.40 -4.67
CA CYS A 109 6.96 -9.45 -4.88
C CYS A 109 6.74 -10.67 -3.98
N LYS A 110 5.87 -10.57 -2.96
CA LYS A 110 5.75 -11.57 -1.87
C LYS A 110 7.15 -11.95 -1.35
N ASN A 111 7.63 -13.18 -1.66
CA ASN A 111 8.96 -13.67 -1.32
C ASN A 111 9.79 -14.03 -2.56
N ASN A 112 9.28 -13.73 -3.75
CA ASN A 112 9.99 -14.05 -4.98
C ASN A 112 10.86 -12.87 -5.41
N PRO A 113 12.18 -12.91 -5.17
CA PRO A 113 13.09 -11.86 -5.62
C PRO A 113 13.19 -11.77 -7.15
N GLU A 114 12.85 -12.84 -7.89
CA GLU A 114 12.84 -12.85 -9.35
C GLU A 114 11.85 -11.83 -9.92
N ASN A 115 10.80 -11.49 -9.18
CA ASN A 115 9.90 -10.40 -9.59
C ASN A 115 10.58 -9.04 -9.68
N GLN A 116 11.74 -8.85 -9.04
CA GLN A 116 12.53 -7.62 -9.12
C GLN A 116 13.44 -7.56 -10.36
N THR A 117 13.62 -8.68 -11.05
CA THR A 117 14.50 -8.82 -12.23
C THR A 117 13.71 -9.12 -13.51
N ARG A 118 12.40 -8.89 -13.49
CA ARG A 118 11.55 -9.01 -14.69
C ARG A 118 12.01 -8.02 -15.76
N GLU A 119 11.75 -8.32 -17.02
CA GLU A 119 12.05 -7.43 -18.15
C GLU A 119 11.40 -6.04 -18.04
N ASP A 120 10.25 -5.96 -17.32
CA ASP A 120 9.51 -4.75 -17.06
C ASP A 120 9.81 -4.10 -15.69
N ALA A 121 10.85 -4.54 -14.99
CA ALA A 121 11.21 -4.08 -13.65
C ALA A 121 11.44 -2.55 -13.56
N GLU A 122 11.87 -1.93 -14.64
CA GLU A 122 12.06 -0.48 -14.75
C GLU A 122 10.77 0.31 -14.61
N LEU A 123 9.62 -0.27 -15.00
CA LEU A 123 8.31 0.39 -14.92
C LEU A 123 7.83 0.55 -13.47
N PHE A 124 8.42 -0.17 -12.51
CA PHE A 124 7.98 -0.11 -11.12
C PHE A 124 8.82 0.85 -10.29
N SER A 125 8.15 1.73 -9.57
CA SER A 125 8.74 2.70 -8.64
C SER A 125 9.08 2.08 -7.30
N TYR A 126 8.35 1.03 -6.90
CA TYR A 126 8.58 0.33 -5.63
C TYR A 126 8.19 -1.15 -5.69
N TYR A 127 8.75 -1.91 -4.76
CA TYR A 127 8.41 -3.30 -4.51
C TYR A 127 7.84 -3.49 -3.11
N SER A 128 6.83 -4.37 -2.96
CA SER A 128 6.31 -4.75 -1.65
C SER A 128 6.57 -6.23 -1.35
N PHE A 129 7.00 -6.52 -0.12
CA PHE A 129 7.39 -7.85 0.34
C PHE A 129 6.57 -8.26 1.55
N GLY A 130 6.04 -9.48 1.52
CA GLY A 130 5.27 -10.04 2.61
C GLY A 130 4.43 -11.24 2.20
N PRO A 131 3.70 -11.84 3.17
CA PRO A 131 3.53 -11.31 4.54
C PRO A 131 4.76 -11.54 5.41
N LEU A 132 5.18 -10.51 6.14
CA LEU A 132 6.33 -10.62 7.06
C LEU A 132 5.93 -11.12 8.46
N PHE A 133 4.67 -10.92 8.84
CA PHE A 133 4.12 -11.37 10.13
C PHE A 133 2.76 -12.04 9.92
N LYS A 134 2.32 -12.83 10.93
CA LYS A 134 0.98 -13.45 10.90
C LYS A 134 -0.09 -12.37 10.73
N SER A 135 -0.96 -12.54 9.75
CA SER A 135 -2.05 -11.61 9.45
C SER A 135 -3.39 -12.21 9.85
N LYS A 136 -4.26 -11.38 10.44
CA LYS A 136 -5.66 -11.74 10.72
C LYS A 136 -6.58 -11.53 9.50
N THR A 137 -6.12 -10.80 8.50
CA THR A 137 -6.94 -10.33 7.36
C THR A 137 -6.98 -11.28 6.16
N LYS A 138 -6.03 -12.20 6.04
CA LYS A 138 -6.00 -13.19 4.93
C LYS A 138 -5.87 -14.59 5.51
N LYS A 139 -6.86 -15.45 5.28
CA LYS A 139 -6.94 -16.81 5.84
C LYS A 139 -6.06 -17.88 5.17
N ASN A 140 -5.55 -17.64 3.95
CA ASN A 140 -4.86 -18.66 3.13
C ASN A 140 -3.47 -18.18 2.68
N ILE A 141 -2.59 -17.84 3.61
CA ILE A 141 -1.23 -17.44 3.25
C ILE A 141 -0.27 -18.46 3.84
N ASN A 142 0.65 -18.99 3.01
CA ASN A 142 1.87 -19.62 3.50
C ASN A 142 2.47 -18.72 4.59
N GLY A 143 2.97 -19.30 5.67
CA GLY A 143 3.39 -18.60 6.88
C GLY A 143 4.23 -17.33 6.62
N PRO A 144 4.50 -16.55 7.66
CA PRO A 144 5.27 -15.32 7.52
C PRO A 144 6.67 -15.60 6.97
N LEU A 145 7.16 -14.69 6.13
CA LEU A 145 8.51 -14.75 5.59
C LEU A 145 9.54 -14.37 6.65
N ASN A 146 10.75 -14.91 6.53
CA ASN A 146 11.87 -14.43 7.33
C ASN A 146 12.26 -13.01 6.86
N ILE A 147 12.11 -12.02 7.74
CA ILE A 147 12.33 -10.61 7.39
C ILE A 147 13.78 -10.31 7.03
N ALA A 148 14.75 -10.95 7.68
CA ALA A 148 16.16 -10.74 7.39
C ALA A 148 16.56 -11.34 6.02
N ASP A 149 16.00 -12.50 5.68
CA ASP A 149 16.20 -13.13 4.39
C ASP A 149 15.60 -12.28 3.25
N VAL A 150 14.39 -11.76 3.43
CA VAL A 150 13.79 -10.82 2.46
C VAL A 150 14.64 -9.56 2.32
N SER A 151 15.04 -8.97 3.44
CA SER A 151 15.84 -7.74 3.46
C SER A 151 17.17 -7.89 2.73
N SER A 152 17.82 -9.05 2.83
CA SER A 152 19.09 -9.32 2.14
C SER A 152 18.98 -9.33 0.61
N ARG A 153 17.77 -9.57 0.09
CA ARG A 153 17.48 -9.71 -1.35
C ARG A 153 16.75 -8.53 -1.98
N MET A 154 16.50 -7.46 -1.20
CA MET A 154 15.84 -6.26 -1.71
C MET A 154 16.71 -5.53 -2.73
N ASN A 155 16.07 -5.03 -3.79
CA ASN A 155 16.72 -4.14 -4.74
C ASN A 155 16.99 -2.78 -4.07
N LYS A 156 18.25 -2.38 -3.93
CA LYS A 156 18.68 -1.16 -3.25
C LYS A 156 18.38 0.13 -4.03
N ASP A 157 18.14 0.02 -5.33
CA ASP A 157 17.86 1.15 -6.21
C ASP A 157 16.37 1.52 -6.26
N LYS A 158 15.52 0.69 -5.65
CA LYS A 158 14.08 0.89 -5.60
C LYS A 158 13.60 1.04 -4.15
N LEU A 159 12.44 1.63 -3.97
CA LEU A 159 11.80 1.66 -2.65
C LEU A 159 11.24 0.28 -2.32
N ASN A 160 11.53 -0.20 -1.11
CA ASN A 160 11.12 -1.50 -0.61
C ASN A 160 10.12 -1.32 0.53
N ILE A 161 8.94 -1.85 0.37
CA ILE A 161 7.82 -1.70 1.29
C ILE A 161 7.54 -3.03 1.96
N ALA A 162 7.54 -3.03 3.28
CA ALA A 162 7.14 -4.17 4.08
C ALA A 162 5.61 -4.27 4.15
N ILE A 163 5.05 -5.48 4.06
CA ILE A 163 3.61 -5.70 4.18
C ILE A 163 3.30 -7.01 4.92
N GLY A 164 2.13 -7.05 5.55
CA GLY A 164 1.53 -8.24 6.15
C GLY A 164 1.79 -8.39 7.65
N GLY A 165 0.71 -8.27 8.43
CA GLY A 165 0.70 -8.43 9.89
C GLY A 165 1.47 -7.36 10.65
N ILE A 166 1.77 -6.21 10.04
CA ILE A 166 2.50 -5.11 10.67
C ILE A 166 1.58 -4.35 11.62
N SER A 167 2.11 -4.02 12.80
CA SER A 167 1.46 -3.28 13.87
C SER A 167 2.51 -2.55 14.71
N GLU A 168 2.07 -1.80 15.73
CA GLU A 168 2.96 -1.15 16.71
C GLU A 168 3.99 -2.10 17.35
N ILE A 169 3.64 -3.39 17.48
CA ILE A 169 4.48 -4.40 18.17
C ILE A 169 5.75 -4.73 17.35
N ASN A 170 5.65 -4.72 16.01
CA ASN A 170 6.71 -5.22 15.14
C ASN A 170 7.24 -4.21 14.12
N LEU A 171 6.72 -2.97 14.13
CA LEU A 171 7.10 -1.93 13.18
C LEU A 171 8.58 -1.53 13.29
N ARG A 172 9.15 -1.50 14.53
CA ARG A 172 10.59 -1.25 14.73
C ARG A 172 11.47 -2.28 14.02
N LEU A 173 11.07 -3.56 14.04
CA LEU A 173 11.80 -4.61 13.34
C LEU A 173 11.80 -4.40 11.82
N VAL A 174 10.70 -3.86 11.27
CA VAL A 174 10.62 -3.49 9.84
C VAL A 174 11.66 -2.40 9.52
N LYS A 175 11.73 -1.34 10.32
CA LYS A 175 12.70 -0.25 10.15
C LYS A 175 14.14 -0.76 10.27
N GLN A 176 14.45 -1.57 11.29
CA GLN A 176 15.76 -2.16 11.51
C GLN A 176 16.24 -3.02 10.33
N ASN A 177 15.32 -3.67 9.63
CA ASN A 177 15.62 -4.43 8.41
C ASN A 177 15.63 -3.58 7.13
N LYS A 178 15.75 -2.24 7.27
CA LYS A 178 16.01 -1.27 6.17
C LYS A 178 14.92 -1.19 5.10
N PHE A 179 13.68 -1.55 5.43
CA PHE A 179 12.56 -1.20 4.58
C PHE A 179 12.34 0.31 4.59
N ASN A 180 11.97 0.85 3.44
CA ASN A 180 11.73 2.29 3.28
C ASN A 180 10.38 2.71 3.86
N MET A 181 9.38 1.82 3.84
CA MET A 181 8.02 2.07 4.29
C MET A 181 7.38 0.78 4.83
N ALA A 182 6.31 0.94 5.60
CA ALA A 182 5.45 -0.14 6.06
C ALA A 182 4.02 0.03 5.53
N ALA A 183 3.51 -0.95 4.78
CA ALA A 183 2.13 -1.01 4.31
C ALA A 183 1.26 -1.69 5.37
N ILE A 184 0.29 -0.96 5.91
CA ILE A 184 -0.50 -1.36 7.08
C ILE A 184 -2.00 -1.22 6.78
N CYS A 185 -2.76 -2.27 7.07
CA CYS A 185 -4.21 -2.28 7.02
C CYS A 185 -4.80 -2.43 8.43
N ASN A 186 -4.83 -3.65 8.96
CA ASN A 186 -5.48 -3.94 10.23
C ASN A 186 -4.86 -3.20 11.43
N GLY A 187 -3.56 -2.91 11.40
CA GLY A 187 -2.91 -2.11 12.45
C GLY A 187 -3.43 -0.67 12.55
N ILE A 188 -4.06 -0.16 11.48
CA ILE A 188 -4.71 1.16 11.43
C ILE A 188 -6.21 1.03 11.70
N TYR A 189 -6.91 0.12 10.98
CA TYR A 189 -8.36 0.11 10.83
C TYR A 189 -9.10 -0.90 11.72
N ASN A 190 -8.44 -1.57 12.65
CA ASN A 190 -9.05 -2.57 13.53
C ASN A 190 -10.12 -2.01 14.50
N ASP A 191 -10.09 -0.71 14.77
CA ASP A 191 -11.07 0.00 15.58
C ASP A 191 -11.31 1.40 14.96
N PRO A 192 -12.51 1.67 14.41
CA PRO A 192 -12.84 2.95 13.77
C PRO A 192 -12.68 4.19 14.67
N LYS A 193 -12.77 3.99 16.00
CA LYS A 193 -12.58 5.07 16.98
C LYS A 193 -11.12 5.40 17.25
N LYS A 194 -10.19 4.52 16.87
CA LYS A 194 -8.77 4.63 17.17
C LYS A 194 -7.90 4.93 15.96
N ILE A 195 -8.46 5.12 14.77
CA ILE A 195 -7.70 5.30 13.52
C ILE A 195 -6.63 6.38 13.68
N VAL A 196 -7.01 7.59 14.14
CA VAL A 196 -6.06 8.71 14.32
C VAL A 196 -4.96 8.34 15.33
N ALA A 197 -5.35 7.76 16.46
CA ALA A 197 -4.39 7.37 17.50
C ALA A 197 -3.43 6.27 17.01
N ASN A 198 -3.95 5.25 16.31
CA ASN A 198 -3.14 4.18 15.72
C ASN A 198 -2.14 4.74 14.70
N CYS A 199 -2.59 5.64 13.82
CA CYS A 199 -1.73 6.26 12.81
C CYS A 199 -0.60 7.07 13.45
N ARG A 200 -0.92 7.94 14.42
CA ARG A 200 0.08 8.75 15.14
C ARG A 200 1.09 7.88 15.86
N LYS A 201 0.62 6.81 16.53
CA LYS A 201 1.50 5.87 17.22
C LYS A 201 2.46 5.16 16.26
N LEU A 202 1.99 4.73 15.10
CA LEU A 202 2.83 4.10 14.08
C LEU A 202 3.90 5.07 13.53
N ILE A 203 3.54 6.33 13.29
CA ILE A 203 4.49 7.37 12.86
C ILE A 203 5.54 7.64 13.95
N GLU A 204 5.11 7.76 15.21
CA GLU A 204 6.00 7.93 16.35
C GLU A 204 7.03 6.80 16.44
N ILE A 205 6.56 5.53 16.44
CA ILE A 205 7.43 4.34 16.50
C ILE A 205 8.42 4.30 15.33
N TRP A 206 7.98 4.70 14.13
CA TRP A 206 8.88 4.75 12.98
C TRP A 206 9.96 5.82 13.14
N ASN A 207 9.64 6.97 13.72
CA ASN A 207 10.54 8.08 13.87
C ASN A 207 11.49 7.95 15.09
N GLU A 208 11.18 7.08 16.04
CA GLU A 208 12.10 6.75 17.13
C GLU A 208 13.41 6.15 16.58
N ASN A 209 14.55 6.57 17.15
CA ASN A 209 15.90 6.12 16.79
C ASN A 209 16.20 4.69 17.27
#